data_7240e0a15652219c4090d75daafbba0b
#
_entry.id   7240e0a15652219c4090d75daafbba0b
#
_cell.length_a   1.000
_cell.length_b   1.000
_cell.length_c   1.000
_cell.angle_alpha   90.00
_cell.angle_beta   90.00
_cell.angle_gamma   90.00
#
_symmetry.space_group_name_H-M   'P 1'
#
loop_
_entity.id
_entity.type
_entity.pdbx_description
1 polymer ?
#
loop_
_entity_poly.entity_id
_entity_poly.type
_entity_poly.pdbx_seq_one_letter_code
_entity_poly.pdbx_strand_id
1 'polypeptide(L)'
;MRELKLTSSDRVLAVVAHPDDMEYGASAAVAKWAEDGVDVSYLLLTHGEHGIAGGDPAQVREVRSAEQRRACDIVGAGELEMLDFTDGVLERTLELRKAIAAKIRAVKPTVVLTQDWSVVAPWGLNQADHRVAGMAALDAARDAGNEFLFPEAGGRHQAKQLLVTGANDPDVAVRVEQRHVDKGAKSLDAHEAYFQALPDHPSGAEIVGGAAQQGGEALGVPLAIAFKAFDL
;
A
#
# COMPACT_ATOMS: atom_id res chain seq x y z
N MET A 1 17.40 -4.78 -12.65
CA MET A 1 16.62 -4.67 -11.40
C MET A 1 17.23 -5.56 -10.34
N ARG A 2 17.24 -5.18 -9.07
CA ARG A 2 17.81 -5.96 -7.96
C ARG A 2 16.69 -6.74 -7.23
N GLU A 3 16.95 -8.00 -6.86
CA GLU A 3 16.00 -8.77 -6.03
C GLU A 3 15.99 -8.21 -4.59
N LEU A 4 14.80 -7.89 -4.08
CA LEU A 4 14.56 -7.51 -2.69
C LEU A 4 14.12 -8.73 -1.90
N LYS A 5 14.78 -8.98 -0.77
CA LYS A 5 14.42 -10.07 0.15
C LYS A 5 14.21 -9.49 1.53
N LEU A 6 13.05 -9.71 2.09
CA LEU A 6 12.72 -9.47 3.49
C LEU A 6 12.70 -10.82 4.22
N THR A 7 12.88 -10.77 5.52
CA THR A 7 12.93 -11.94 6.41
C THR A 7 11.94 -11.76 7.56
N SER A 8 11.70 -12.79 8.33
CA SER A 8 10.82 -12.75 9.51
C SER A 8 11.28 -11.76 10.61
N SER A 9 12.48 -11.18 10.49
CA SER A 9 12.92 -10.08 11.36
C SER A 9 12.49 -8.70 10.86
N ASP A 10 11.97 -8.61 9.63
CA ASP A 10 11.51 -7.37 9.04
C ASP A 10 10.03 -7.12 9.35
N ARG A 11 9.66 -5.86 9.39
CA ARG A 11 8.29 -5.38 9.52
C ARG A 11 8.01 -4.36 8.43
N VAL A 12 6.88 -4.50 7.77
CA VAL A 12 6.41 -3.60 6.72
C VAL A 12 5.20 -2.83 7.24
N LEU A 13 5.21 -1.51 7.10
CA LEU A 13 4.03 -0.69 7.26
C LEU A 13 3.66 -0.11 5.89
N ALA A 14 2.55 -0.56 5.32
CA ALA A 14 1.96 0.02 4.13
C ALA A 14 1.13 1.24 4.49
N VAL A 15 1.38 2.38 3.86
CA VAL A 15 0.65 3.65 4.05
C VAL A 15 0.09 4.08 2.71
N VAL A 16 -1.23 4.06 2.55
CA VAL A 16 -1.93 4.35 1.29
C VAL A 16 -3.20 5.17 1.52
N ALA A 17 -3.75 5.72 0.46
CA ALA A 17 -4.91 6.61 0.53
C ALA A 17 -6.20 5.85 0.84
N HIS A 18 -6.51 4.80 0.07
CA HIS A 18 -7.84 4.18 0.03
C HIS A 18 -7.80 2.67 0.21
N PRO A 19 -8.94 2.04 0.57
CA PRO A 19 -9.15 0.61 0.34
C PRO A 19 -8.89 0.25 -1.12
N ASP A 20 -8.20 -0.87 -1.37
CA ASP A 20 -7.74 -1.43 -2.65
C ASP A 20 -6.33 -1.00 -3.14
N ASP A 21 -5.80 0.14 -2.75
CA ASP A 21 -4.52 0.66 -3.26
C ASP A 21 -3.36 -0.36 -3.17
N MET A 22 -3.27 -1.10 -2.05
CA MET A 22 -2.24 -2.14 -1.89
C MET A 22 -2.50 -3.35 -2.78
N GLU A 23 -3.76 -3.65 -3.00
CA GLU A 23 -4.18 -4.81 -3.78
C GLU A 23 -3.79 -4.65 -5.25
N TYR A 24 -3.91 -3.44 -5.81
CA TYR A 24 -3.48 -3.15 -7.18
C TYR A 24 -1.98 -3.31 -7.40
N GLY A 25 -1.17 -2.93 -6.41
CA GLY A 25 0.27 -2.75 -6.65
C GLY A 25 1.19 -3.73 -5.92
N ALA A 26 0.77 -4.30 -4.79
CA ALA A 26 1.70 -5.02 -3.91
C ALA A 26 1.15 -6.31 -3.31
N SER A 27 -0.13 -6.66 -3.50
CA SER A 27 -0.79 -7.77 -2.81
C SER A 27 -0.07 -9.12 -2.94
N ALA A 28 0.47 -9.45 -4.12
CA ALA A 28 1.23 -10.68 -4.31
C ALA A 28 2.57 -10.68 -3.53
N ALA A 29 3.22 -9.53 -3.40
CA ALA A 29 4.42 -9.39 -2.58
C ALA A 29 4.07 -9.48 -1.09
N VAL A 30 2.95 -8.88 -0.65
CA VAL A 30 2.44 -9.00 0.72
C VAL A 30 2.14 -10.47 1.06
N ALA A 31 1.46 -11.20 0.16
CA ALA A 31 1.18 -12.62 0.34
C ALA A 31 2.47 -13.46 0.50
N LYS A 32 3.52 -13.12 -0.26
CA LYS A 32 4.85 -13.73 -0.13
C LYS A 32 5.50 -13.39 1.20
N TRP A 33 5.52 -12.12 1.59
CA TRP A 33 6.12 -11.68 2.84
C TRP A 33 5.43 -12.30 4.05
N ALA A 34 4.09 -12.34 4.07
CA ALA A 34 3.34 -13.00 5.13
C ALA A 34 3.67 -14.49 5.24
N GLU A 35 3.81 -15.19 4.11
CA GLU A 35 4.24 -16.60 4.08
C GLU A 35 5.67 -16.79 4.62
N ASP A 36 6.56 -15.83 4.37
CA ASP A 36 7.94 -15.83 4.88
C ASP A 36 8.03 -15.39 6.37
N GLY A 37 6.90 -15.06 7.00
CA GLY A 37 6.82 -14.64 8.39
C GLY A 37 7.17 -13.19 8.63
N VAL A 38 7.20 -12.34 7.60
CA VAL A 38 7.33 -10.89 7.72
C VAL A 38 6.02 -10.34 8.29
N ASP A 39 6.11 -9.48 9.29
CA ASP A 39 4.95 -8.78 9.85
C ASP A 39 4.58 -7.61 8.92
N VAL A 40 3.38 -7.65 8.33
CA VAL A 40 2.87 -6.62 7.42
C VAL A 40 1.62 -5.98 8.00
N SER A 41 1.67 -4.67 8.22
CA SER A 41 0.56 -3.85 8.72
C SER A 41 0.16 -2.81 7.69
N TYR A 42 -1.13 -2.43 7.69
CA TYR A 42 -1.67 -1.42 6.78
C TYR A 42 -2.18 -0.21 7.57
N LEU A 43 -1.89 0.98 7.06
CA LEU A 43 -2.48 2.25 7.46
C LEU A 43 -3.10 2.90 6.22
N LEU A 44 -4.42 2.92 6.16
CA LEU A 44 -5.15 3.65 5.15
C LEU A 44 -5.51 5.03 5.69
N LEU A 45 -5.40 6.06 4.86
CA LEU A 45 -5.64 7.43 5.29
C LEU A 45 -7.12 7.81 5.25
N THR A 46 -7.93 7.11 4.43
CA THR A 46 -9.38 7.27 4.30
C THR A 46 -10.08 5.91 4.32
N HIS A 47 -11.38 5.94 4.32
CA HIS A 47 -12.22 4.75 4.13
C HIS A 47 -12.71 4.57 2.69
N GLY A 48 -12.31 5.46 1.76
CA GLY A 48 -12.78 5.44 0.38
C GLY A 48 -14.27 5.70 0.23
N GLU A 49 -14.86 6.48 1.14
CA GLU A 49 -16.30 6.67 1.28
C GLU A 49 -16.97 7.38 0.10
N HIS A 50 -16.18 8.05 -0.74
CA HIS A 50 -16.67 8.71 -1.96
C HIS A 50 -16.37 7.92 -3.25
N GLY A 51 -15.83 6.71 -3.15
CA GLY A 51 -15.39 5.90 -4.29
C GLY A 51 -16.52 5.24 -5.08
N ILE A 52 -17.77 5.21 -4.57
CA ILE A 52 -18.92 4.57 -5.25
C ILE A 52 -19.96 5.65 -5.62
N ALA A 53 -20.12 5.88 -6.91
CA ALA A 53 -21.03 6.89 -7.43
C ALA A 53 -22.49 6.59 -7.02
N GLY A 54 -23.18 7.60 -6.45
CA GLY A 54 -24.58 7.47 -6.00
C GLY A 54 -24.77 6.70 -4.69
N GLY A 55 -23.68 6.20 -4.08
CA GLY A 55 -23.73 5.57 -2.77
C GLY A 55 -23.86 6.60 -1.63
N ASP A 56 -24.45 6.19 -0.52
CA ASP A 56 -24.41 6.94 0.73
C ASP A 56 -23.01 6.81 1.35
N PRO A 57 -22.27 7.91 1.60
CA PRO A 57 -20.88 7.83 2.06
C PRO A 57 -20.71 7.03 3.37
N ALA A 58 -21.67 7.09 4.30
CA ALA A 58 -21.58 6.33 5.53
C ALA A 58 -21.70 4.81 5.28
N GLN A 59 -22.57 4.39 4.38
CA GLN A 59 -22.71 2.99 3.99
C GLN A 59 -21.50 2.52 3.17
N VAL A 60 -21.02 3.34 2.22
CA VAL A 60 -19.83 3.03 1.41
C VAL A 60 -18.61 2.84 2.31
N ARG A 61 -18.43 3.70 3.33
CA ARG A 61 -17.37 3.58 4.35
C ARG A 61 -17.41 2.20 5.02
N GLU A 62 -18.57 1.77 5.50
CA GLU A 62 -18.70 0.47 6.19
C GLU A 62 -18.36 -0.69 5.26
N VAL A 63 -18.92 -0.67 4.04
CA VAL A 63 -18.73 -1.73 3.04
C VAL A 63 -17.24 -1.81 2.64
N ARG A 64 -16.61 -0.70 2.22
CA ARG A 64 -15.21 -0.71 1.77
C ARG A 64 -14.25 -1.04 2.90
N SER A 65 -14.55 -0.62 4.14
CA SER A 65 -13.74 -1.04 5.30
C SER A 65 -13.81 -2.54 5.55
N ALA A 66 -14.98 -3.16 5.39
CA ALA A 66 -15.13 -4.61 5.53
C ALA A 66 -14.45 -5.36 4.37
N GLU A 67 -14.51 -4.83 3.15
CA GLU A 67 -13.80 -5.37 1.98
C GLU A 67 -12.30 -5.36 2.20
N GLN A 68 -11.74 -4.22 2.64
CA GLN A 68 -10.32 -4.13 2.95
C GLN A 68 -9.88 -5.10 4.05
N ARG A 69 -10.71 -5.32 5.07
CA ARG A 69 -10.39 -6.33 6.10
C ARG A 69 -10.29 -7.72 5.49
N ARG A 70 -11.25 -8.11 4.66
CA ARG A 70 -11.20 -9.40 3.93
C ARG A 70 -9.99 -9.51 3.02
N ALA A 71 -9.65 -8.43 2.31
CA ALA A 71 -8.47 -8.38 1.45
C ALA A 71 -7.18 -8.62 2.23
N CYS A 72 -7.02 -7.99 3.40
CA CYS A 72 -5.90 -8.21 4.32
C CYS A 72 -5.83 -9.68 4.77
N ASP A 73 -6.95 -10.26 5.19
CA ASP A 73 -7.03 -11.66 5.64
C ASP A 73 -6.58 -12.65 4.55
N ILE A 74 -6.94 -12.39 3.28
CA ILE A 74 -6.57 -13.24 2.14
C ILE A 74 -5.06 -13.26 1.91
N VAL A 75 -4.39 -12.13 1.97
CA VAL A 75 -2.93 -12.04 1.77
C VAL A 75 -2.13 -12.33 3.03
N GLY A 76 -2.79 -12.36 4.20
CA GLY A 76 -2.14 -12.60 5.48
C GLY A 76 -1.51 -11.35 6.09
N ALA A 77 -1.96 -10.16 5.70
CA ALA A 77 -1.60 -8.92 6.40
C ALA A 77 -2.26 -8.90 7.80
N GLY A 78 -1.51 -8.45 8.81
CA GLY A 78 -1.93 -8.48 10.21
C GLY A 78 -2.82 -7.30 10.59
N GLU A 79 -2.22 -6.24 11.12
CA GLU A 79 -2.95 -5.06 11.57
C GLU A 79 -3.43 -4.21 10.39
N LEU A 80 -4.70 -3.80 10.43
CA LEU A 80 -5.28 -2.78 9.55
C LEU A 80 -5.82 -1.64 10.41
N GLU A 81 -5.33 -0.44 10.20
CA GLU A 81 -5.89 0.81 10.72
C GLU A 81 -6.34 1.69 9.57
N MET A 82 -7.48 2.33 9.71
CA MET A 82 -7.98 3.33 8.77
C MET A 82 -8.21 4.62 9.52
N LEU A 83 -7.67 5.73 9.00
CA LEU A 83 -7.85 7.06 9.56
C LEU A 83 -9.11 7.72 8.99
N ASP A 84 -9.57 8.76 9.68
CA ASP A 84 -10.80 9.48 9.35
C ASP A 84 -10.56 10.74 8.50
N PHE A 85 -9.52 10.75 7.65
CA PHE A 85 -9.39 11.82 6.67
C PHE A 85 -10.41 11.62 5.54
N THR A 86 -10.91 12.73 5.00
CA THR A 86 -11.96 12.70 3.99
C THR A 86 -11.42 12.22 2.64
N ASP A 87 -12.06 11.20 2.08
CA ASP A 87 -11.75 10.64 0.77
C ASP A 87 -11.96 11.65 -0.36
N GLY A 88 -11.04 11.67 -1.32
CA GLY A 88 -11.07 12.52 -2.50
C GLY A 88 -10.49 13.92 -2.31
N VAL A 89 -10.22 14.33 -1.07
CA VAL A 89 -9.76 15.67 -0.73
C VAL A 89 -8.61 15.69 0.29
N LEU A 90 -7.77 14.66 0.27
CA LEU A 90 -6.58 14.63 1.12
C LEU A 90 -5.68 15.84 0.86
N GLU A 91 -5.20 16.46 1.93
CA GLU A 91 -4.21 17.52 1.90
C GLU A 91 -2.96 17.11 2.67
N ARG A 92 -1.79 17.52 2.19
CA ARG A 92 -0.51 17.27 2.86
C ARG A 92 -0.32 18.20 4.05
N THR A 93 -1.11 17.98 5.11
CA THR A 93 -1.08 18.75 6.34
C THR A 93 -0.06 18.22 7.35
N LEU A 94 0.31 19.04 8.36
CA LEU A 94 1.11 18.57 9.49
C LEU A 94 0.38 17.52 10.33
N GLU A 95 -0.95 17.59 10.38
CA GLU A 95 -1.78 16.61 11.09
C GLU A 95 -1.67 15.23 10.44
N LEU A 96 -1.81 15.16 9.11
CA LEU A 96 -1.65 13.92 8.36
C LEU A 96 -0.24 13.33 8.55
N ARG A 97 0.82 14.14 8.39
CA ARG A 97 2.21 13.70 8.60
C ARG A 97 2.44 13.19 10.02
N LYS A 98 1.90 13.89 11.03
CA LYS A 98 1.97 13.49 12.44
C LYS A 98 1.28 12.15 12.68
N ALA A 99 0.07 11.95 12.13
CA ALA A 99 -0.66 10.69 12.28
C ALA A 99 0.15 9.51 11.71
N ILE A 100 0.70 9.66 10.50
CA ILE A 100 1.55 8.64 9.88
C ILE A 100 2.84 8.41 10.69
N ALA A 101 3.52 9.47 11.13
CA ALA A 101 4.74 9.37 11.93
C ALA A 101 4.49 8.67 13.28
N ALA A 102 3.34 8.92 13.91
CA ALA A 102 2.91 8.23 15.14
C ALA A 102 2.73 6.73 14.89
N LYS A 103 2.10 6.33 13.79
CA LYS A 103 1.94 4.92 13.42
C LYS A 103 3.29 4.26 13.14
N ILE A 104 4.18 4.91 12.41
CA ILE A 104 5.55 4.41 12.17
C ILE A 104 6.28 4.18 13.50
N ARG A 105 6.18 5.10 14.45
CA ARG A 105 6.80 4.96 15.78
C ARG A 105 6.20 3.84 16.63
N ALA A 106 4.89 3.60 16.49
CA ALA A 106 4.19 2.53 17.19
C ALA A 106 4.55 1.15 16.63
N VAL A 107 4.46 0.96 15.32
CA VAL A 107 4.74 -0.30 14.61
C VAL A 107 6.23 -0.61 14.54
N LYS A 108 7.08 0.42 14.48
CA LYS A 108 8.53 0.32 14.30
C LYS A 108 8.92 -0.52 13.08
N PRO A 109 8.42 -0.19 11.87
CA PRO A 109 8.70 -0.95 10.67
C PRO A 109 10.16 -0.80 10.24
N THR A 110 10.75 -1.85 9.65
CA THR A 110 12.02 -1.76 8.94
C THR A 110 11.83 -1.18 7.55
N VAL A 111 10.64 -1.35 6.98
CA VAL A 111 10.25 -0.87 5.66
C VAL A 111 8.93 -0.12 5.74
N VAL A 112 8.88 1.09 5.21
CA VAL A 112 7.62 1.80 4.90
C VAL A 112 7.32 1.55 3.43
N LEU A 113 6.11 1.11 3.11
CA LEU A 113 5.63 0.89 1.75
C LEU A 113 4.55 1.92 1.46
N THR A 114 4.57 2.54 0.29
CA THR A 114 3.55 3.49 -0.14
C THR A 114 3.34 3.43 -1.66
N GLN A 115 2.39 4.20 -2.17
CA GLN A 115 2.08 4.31 -3.59
C GLN A 115 2.82 5.46 -4.27
N ASP A 116 2.88 5.44 -5.60
CA ASP A 116 3.54 6.48 -6.40
C ASP A 116 2.86 7.84 -6.25
N TRP A 117 3.67 8.88 -6.15
CA TRP A 117 3.26 10.28 -6.02
C TRP A 117 3.48 11.12 -7.28
N SER A 118 3.88 10.51 -8.38
CA SER A 118 4.07 11.20 -9.66
C SER A 118 2.73 11.72 -10.19
N VAL A 119 2.76 12.82 -10.93
CA VAL A 119 1.56 13.34 -11.60
C VAL A 119 1.07 12.36 -12.66
N VAL A 120 2.00 11.75 -13.37
CA VAL A 120 1.72 10.71 -14.36
C VAL A 120 2.34 9.41 -13.88
N ALA A 121 1.49 8.43 -13.59
CA ALA A 121 1.86 7.08 -13.20
C ALA A 121 1.80 6.13 -14.43
N PRO A 122 2.27 4.88 -14.33
CA PRO A 122 2.25 3.94 -15.45
C PRO A 122 0.86 3.71 -16.06
N TRP A 123 -0.20 3.91 -15.30
CA TRP A 123 -1.60 3.75 -15.75
C TRP A 123 -2.24 5.05 -16.24
N GLY A 124 -1.55 6.21 -16.22
CA GLY A 124 -2.07 7.51 -16.65
C GLY A 124 -1.98 8.59 -15.58
N LEU A 125 -2.91 9.56 -15.57
CA LEU A 125 -2.95 10.61 -14.56
C LEU A 125 -3.25 10.02 -13.19
N ASN A 126 -2.38 10.31 -12.24
CA ASN A 126 -2.50 9.83 -10.87
C ASN A 126 -3.49 10.69 -10.06
N GLN A 127 -4.25 10.06 -9.17
CA GLN A 127 -5.20 10.74 -8.30
C GLN A 127 -4.51 11.70 -7.32
N ALA A 128 -5.22 12.77 -6.93
CA ALA A 128 -4.71 13.74 -5.97
C ALA A 128 -4.35 13.08 -4.63
N ASP A 129 -5.25 12.24 -4.10
CA ASP A 129 -5.06 11.56 -2.83
C ASP A 129 -3.87 10.60 -2.85
N HIS A 130 -3.63 9.89 -3.95
CA HIS A 130 -2.45 9.04 -4.10
C HIS A 130 -1.15 9.85 -4.00
N ARG A 131 -1.11 11.00 -4.68
CA ARG A 131 0.07 11.89 -4.61
C ARG A 131 0.29 12.44 -3.21
N VAL A 132 -0.79 12.79 -2.51
CA VAL A 132 -0.73 13.28 -1.13
C VAL A 132 -0.27 12.17 -0.20
N ALA A 133 -0.86 10.98 -0.28
CA ALA A 133 -0.53 9.83 0.56
C ALA A 133 0.95 9.42 0.40
N GLY A 134 1.42 9.25 -0.83
CA GLY A 134 2.81 8.88 -1.11
C GLY A 134 3.80 9.90 -0.57
N MET A 135 3.57 11.21 -0.82
CA MET A 135 4.44 12.28 -0.32
C MET A 135 4.36 12.42 1.20
N ALA A 136 3.18 12.25 1.80
CA ALA A 136 3.03 12.32 3.25
C ALA A 136 3.72 11.14 3.95
N ALA A 137 3.65 9.94 3.36
CA ALA A 137 4.36 8.76 3.86
C ALA A 137 5.89 8.94 3.82
N LEU A 138 6.43 9.49 2.72
CA LEU A 138 7.86 9.83 2.60
C LEU A 138 8.28 10.83 3.68
N ASP A 139 7.55 11.94 3.81
CA ASP A 139 7.85 12.98 4.80
C ASP A 139 7.76 12.40 6.23
N ALA A 140 6.69 11.66 6.54
CA ALA A 140 6.47 11.09 7.86
C ALA A 140 7.51 10.01 8.23
N ALA A 141 8.02 9.25 7.25
CA ALA A 141 9.12 8.30 7.50
C ALA A 141 10.39 9.01 7.95
N ARG A 142 10.68 10.19 7.39
CA ARG A 142 11.78 11.06 7.83
C ARG A 142 11.50 11.69 9.18
N ASP A 143 10.27 12.18 9.39
CA ASP A 143 9.85 12.81 10.64
C ASP A 143 9.90 11.83 11.82
N ALA A 144 9.49 10.58 11.62
CA ALA A 144 9.52 9.55 12.66
C ALA A 144 10.93 9.29 13.19
N GLY A 145 11.96 9.45 12.36
CA GLY A 145 13.38 9.35 12.74
C GLY A 145 13.93 10.56 13.50
N ASN A 146 13.20 11.67 13.58
CA ASN A 146 13.63 12.91 14.23
C ASN A 146 12.94 13.08 15.60
N GLU A 147 13.68 13.07 16.69
CA GLU A 147 13.13 13.19 18.05
C GLU A 147 12.48 14.54 18.36
N PHE A 148 12.81 15.59 17.60
CA PHE A 148 12.26 16.94 17.80
C PHE A 148 10.95 17.18 17.06
N LEU A 149 10.61 16.33 16.09
CA LEU A 149 9.36 16.42 15.36
C LEU A 149 8.30 15.54 16.02
N PHE A 150 7.14 16.14 16.34
CA PHE A 150 6.02 15.45 16.95
C PHE A 150 6.42 14.64 18.20
N PRO A 151 7.07 15.25 19.22
CA PRO A 151 7.57 14.51 20.40
C PRO A 151 6.46 13.78 21.18
N GLU A 152 5.22 14.27 21.10
CA GLU A 152 4.05 13.66 21.68
C GLU A 152 3.57 12.38 20.97
N ALA A 153 4.05 12.14 19.76
CA ALA A 153 3.66 10.99 18.93
C ALA A 153 4.51 9.72 19.20
N GLY A 154 5.18 9.65 20.34
CA GLY A 154 5.99 8.49 20.76
C GLY A 154 7.49 8.65 20.48
N GLY A 155 8.27 7.66 20.93
CA GLY A 155 9.73 7.66 20.77
C GLY A 155 10.17 7.51 19.32
N ARG A 156 11.27 8.19 18.93
CA ARG A 156 11.79 8.16 17.55
C ARG A 156 11.98 6.74 17.04
N HIS A 157 11.72 6.55 15.76
CA HIS A 157 12.02 5.32 15.03
C HIS A 157 12.48 5.65 13.60
N GLN A 158 13.60 5.07 13.17
CA GLN A 158 14.12 5.19 11.82
C GLN A 158 13.86 3.89 11.07
N ALA A 159 12.97 3.92 10.08
CA ALA A 159 12.87 2.84 9.10
C ALA A 159 14.15 2.78 8.22
N LYS A 160 14.46 1.62 7.68
CA LYS A 160 15.64 1.44 6.84
C LYS A 160 15.38 1.84 5.39
N GLN A 161 14.17 1.54 4.89
CA GLN A 161 13.81 1.75 3.49
C GLN A 161 12.39 2.26 3.36
N LEU A 162 12.18 3.06 2.29
CA LEU A 162 10.87 3.35 1.72
C LEU A 162 10.75 2.61 0.40
N LEU A 163 9.68 1.83 0.24
CA LEU A 163 9.30 1.21 -1.02
C LEU A 163 8.10 1.95 -1.61
N VAL A 164 8.11 2.10 -2.93
CA VAL A 164 7.01 2.73 -3.69
C VAL A 164 6.48 1.74 -4.71
N THR A 165 5.21 1.40 -4.59
CA THR A 165 4.51 0.58 -5.59
C THR A 165 3.96 1.44 -6.72
N GLY A 166 3.85 0.87 -7.91
CA GLY A 166 3.34 1.59 -9.09
C GLY A 166 4.25 2.72 -9.61
N ALA A 167 5.54 2.71 -9.27
CA ALA A 167 6.49 3.72 -9.72
C ALA A 167 6.85 3.56 -11.21
N ASN A 168 7.13 4.69 -11.90
CA ASN A 168 7.55 4.69 -13.29
C ASN A 168 8.94 4.08 -13.54
N ASP A 169 9.82 4.12 -12.52
CA ASP A 169 11.22 3.71 -12.62
C ASP A 169 11.59 2.72 -11.50
N PRO A 170 10.92 1.55 -11.39
CA PRO A 170 11.21 0.58 -10.35
C PRO A 170 12.64 0.03 -10.49
N ASP A 171 13.33 -0.20 -9.37
CA ASP A 171 14.73 -0.63 -9.34
C ASP A 171 14.96 -1.91 -8.50
N VAL A 172 13.95 -2.32 -7.72
CA VAL A 172 13.95 -3.56 -6.97
C VAL A 172 12.69 -4.39 -7.27
N ALA A 173 12.75 -5.70 -7.09
CA ALA A 173 11.57 -6.55 -7.18
C ALA A 173 11.61 -7.71 -6.19
N VAL A 174 10.45 -8.13 -5.75
CA VAL A 174 10.21 -9.30 -4.90
C VAL A 174 9.78 -10.46 -5.79
N ARG A 175 10.58 -11.52 -5.85
CA ARG A 175 10.19 -12.75 -6.54
C ARG A 175 8.98 -13.36 -5.84
N VAL A 176 7.96 -13.71 -6.63
CA VAL A 176 6.74 -14.38 -6.16
C VAL A 176 6.49 -15.67 -6.92
N GLU A 177 5.61 -16.51 -6.42
CA GLU A 177 5.14 -17.72 -7.07
C GLU A 177 3.66 -17.57 -7.45
N GLN A 178 3.13 -18.44 -8.32
CA GLN A 178 1.75 -18.36 -8.79
C GLN A 178 0.74 -18.30 -7.62
N ARG A 179 0.94 -19.07 -6.54
CA ARG A 179 0.06 -19.05 -5.37
C ARG A 179 -0.02 -17.68 -4.68
N HIS A 180 1.07 -16.89 -4.73
CA HIS A 180 1.06 -15.52 -4.19
C HIS A 180 0.29 -14.56 -5.10
N VAL A 181 0.46 -14.72 -6.42
CA VAL A 181 -0.32 -13.99 -7.43
C VAL A 181 -1.81 -14.31 -7.30
N ASP A 182 -2.18 -15.59 -7.12
CA ASP A 182 -3.56 -16.01 -6.93
C ASP A 182 -4.17 -15.43 -5.65
N LYS A 183 -3.41 -15.38 -4.55
CA LYS A 183 -3.86 -14.70 -3.31
C LYS A 183 -4.02 -13.20 -3.52
N GLY A 184 -3.06 -12.56 -4.17
CA GLY A 184 -3.13 -11.14 -4.49
C GLY A 184 -4.33 -10.80 -5.38
N ALA A 185 -4.60 -11.60 -6.40
CA ALA A 185 -5.78 -11.45 -7.26
C ALA A 185 -7.08 -11.57 -6.47
N LYS A 186 -7.21 -12.61 -5.64
CA LYS A 186 -8.39 -12.80 -4.77
C LYS A 186 -8.57 -11.66 -3.77
N SER A 187 -7.50 -11.11 -3.26
CA SER A 187 -7.53 -9.96 -2.34
C SER A 187 -8.08 -8.72 -3.06
N LEU A 188 -7.67 -8.48 -4.30
CA LEU A 188 -8.21 -7.40 -5.13
C LEU A 188 -9.71 -7.65 -5.47
N ASP A 189 -10.06 -8.87 -5.87
CA ASP A 189 -11.45 -9.25 -6.16
C ASP A 189 -12.38 -9.21 -4.93
N ALA A 190 -11.84 -9.14 -3.70
CA ALA A 190 -12.62 -8.98 -2.47
C ALA A 190 -13.25 -7.59 -2.31
N HIS A 191 -12.87 -6.61 -3.13
CA HIS A 191 -13.49 -5.28 -3.23
C HIS A 191 -14.72 -5.31 -4.15
N GLU A 192 -15.66 -6.21 -3.85
CA GLU A 192 -16.80 -6.56 -4.70
C GLU A 192 -17.73 -5.38 -4.99
N ALA A 193 -18.13 -4.62 -3.96
CA ALA A 193 -19.04 -3.48 -4.13
C ALA A 193 -18.40 -2.37 -4.95
N TYR A 194 -17.09 -2.14 -4.76
CA TYR A 194 -16.35 -1.16 -5.54
C TYR A 194 -16.29 -1.59 -7.02
N PHE A 195 -15.97 -2.84 -7.31
CA PHE A 195 -15.89 -3.34 -8.70
C PHE A 195 -17.25 -3.40 -9.40
N GLN A 196 -18.33 -3.68 -8.65
CA GLN A 196 -19.68 -3.59 -9.21
C GLN A 196 -20.05 -2.18 -9.70
N ALA A 197 -19.45 -1.15 -9.11
CA ALA A 197 -19.62 0.24 -9.54
C ALA A 197 -18.74 0.62 -10.75
N LEU A 198 -17.82 -0.25 -11.18
CA LEU A 198 -16.89 -0.04 -12.30
C LEU A 198 -17.13 -1.10 -13.39
N PRO A 199 -18.14 -0.93 -14.26
CA PRO A 199 -18.44 -1.85 -15.31
C PRO A 199 -17.26 -2.09 -16.20
N ASP A 200 -16.61 -2.66 -16.71
CA ASP A 200 -15.42 -2.81 -17.58
C ASP A 200 -14.09 -2.87 -16.81
N HIS A 201 -14.13 -2.98 -15.46
CA HIS A 201 -12.91 -3.12 -14.68
C HIS A 201 -12.28 -4.52 -14.91
N PRO A 202 -10.96 -4.60 -15.20
CA PRO A 202 -10.28 -5.88 -15.33
C PRO A 202 -10.32 -6.68 -14.01
N SER A 203 -10.30 -8.01 -14.11
CA SER A 203 -10.25 -8.91 -12.94
C SER A 203 -8.93 -8.75 -12.16
N GLY A 204 -8.94 -9.13 -10.88
CA GLY A 204 -7.73 -9.18 -10.07
C GLY A 204 -6.65 -10.08 -10.69
N ALA A 205 -7.05 -11.16 -11.36
CA ALA A 205 -6.13 -12.06 -12.05
C ALA A 205 -5.40 -11.38 -13.22
N GLU A 206 -6.08 -10.53 -13.99
CA GLU A 206 -5.49 -9.77 -15.08
C GLU A 206 -4.53 -8.68 -14.55
N ILE A 207 -4.93 -7.94 -13.53
CA ILE A 207 -4.16 -6.83 -12.97
C ILE A 207 -2.92 -7.37 -12.25
N VAL A 208 -3.11 -8.20 -11.23
CA VAL A 208 -2.01 -8.70 -10.39
C VAL A 208 -1.12 -9.66 -11.19
N GLY A 209 -1.70 -10.47 -12.06
CA GLY A 209 -0.97 -11.35 -12.97
C GLY A 209 -0.12 -10.58 -13.95
N GLY A 210 -0.67 -9.53 -14.58
CA GLY A 210 0.07 -8.66 -15.49
C GLY A 210 1.24 -7.94 -14.82
N ALA A 211 1.01 -7.37 -13.63
CA ALA A 211 2.07 -6.73 -12.85
C ALA A 211 3.18 -7.71 -12.45
N ALA A 212 2.81 -8.94 -12.04
CA ALA A 212 3.78 -9.97 -11.68
C ALA A 212 4.61 -10.46 -12.87
N GLN A 213 4.03 -10.59 -14.05
CA GLN A 213 4.74 -10.95 -15.29
C GLN A 213 5.73 -9.85 -15.68
N GLN A 214 5.29 -8.59 -15.71
CA GLN A 214 6.13 -7.45 -16.03
C GLN A 214 7.32 -7.31 -15.07
N GLY A 215 7.07 -7.43 -13.76
CA GLY A 215 8.13 -7.42 -12.75
C GLY A 215 9.09 -8.62 -12.90
N GLY A 216 8.55 -9.78 -13.25
CA GLY A 216 9.32 -11.00 -13.54
C GLY A 216 10.28 -10.82 -14.71
N GLU A 217 9.80 -10.28 -15.82
CA GLU A 217 10.63 -9.96 -17.01
C GLU A 217 11.77 -8.98 -16.64
N ALA A 218 11.46 -7.94 -15.89
CA ALA A 218 12.46 -6.95 -15.47
C ALA A 218 13.51 -7.50 -14.49
N LEU A 219 13.17 -8.50 -13.68
CA LEU A 219 14.09 -9.17 -12.75
C LEU A 219 14.80 -10.36 -13.40
N GLY A 220 14.31 -10.91 -14.51
CA GLY A 220 14.81 -12.14 -15.14
C GLY A 220 14.35 -13.43 -14.45
N VAL A 221 13.12 -13.44 -13.92
CA VAL A 221 12.46 -14.57 -13.25
C VAL A 221 11.02 -14.72 -13.78
N PRO A 222 10.34 -15.87 -13.52
CA PRO A 222 8.97 -16.04 -14.01
C PRO A 222 7.98 -14.98 -13.53
N LEU A 223 7.98 -14.67 -12.24
CA LEU A 223 7.03 -13.71 -11.62
C LEU A 223 7.74 -12.92 -10.52
N ALA A 224 7.51 -11.60 -10.48
CA ALA A 224 7.97 -10.72 -9.42
C ALA A 224 7.10 -9.46 -9.33
N ILE A 225 7.04 -8.82 -8.18
CA ILE A 225 6.41 -7.51 -7.99
C ILE A 225 7.50 -6.46 -7.84
N ALA A 226 7.42 -5.43 -8.66
CA ALA A 226 8.42 -4.38 -8.77
C ALA A 226 8.09 -3.17 -7.89
N PHE A 227 9.14 -2.56 -7.34
CA PHE A 227 9.06 -1.36 -6.48
C PHE A 227 10.21 -0.41 -6.82
N LYS A 228 10.01 0.87 -6.53
CA LYS A 228 11.11 1.81 -6.36
C LYS A 228 11.54 1.80 -4.90
N ALA A 229 12.84 1.72 -4.63
CA ALA A 229 13.39 1.70 -3.28
C ALA A 229 14.22 2.95 -2.98
N PHE A 230 14.08 3.47 -1.76
CA PHE A 230 14.90 4.54 -1.21
C PHE A 230 15.41 4.11 0.17
N ASP A 231 16.70 4.31 0.41
CA ASP A 231 17.27 4.16 1.76
C ASP A 231 16.93 5.42 2.59
N LEU A 232 16.54 5.23 3.87
CA LEU A 232 16.09 6.29 4.78
C LEU A 232 17.11 6.63 5.85
#